data_fed94210b837ff399a1c523aa6cd84e8
#
_entry.id   fed94210b837ff399a1c523aa6cd84e8
#
_cell.length_a   1.000
_cell.length_b   1.000
_cell.length_c   1.000
_cell.angle_alpha   90.00
_cell.angle_beta   90.00
_cell.angle_gamma   90.00
#
_symmetry.space_group_name_H-M   'P 1'
#
loop_
_entity.id
_entity.type
_entity.pdbx_description
1 polymer ?
#
loop_
_entity_poly.entity_id
_entity_poly.type
_entity_poly.pdbx_seq_one_letter_code
_entity_poly.pdbx_strand_id
1 'polypeptide(L)'
;MRINKWIPIVLAINIGVLCFALYVATTYQQQNYIVSCEQPITNYSILEVNCREHRMHSTVKIAYAGKDYYVGVSRELCKNIGQAEFFYDMQHDTVFEKDYLCMRHIVFFFVLFAFSLLLWKCPEVRKYQATRKDILKVRKDIFLKDALPILKEKGFVEKPFKTSNFGWNGFGYIYDMCRLRQGKFLDFVSVRITQGDRYIKIFINAFEVTPQLGSLSSLKETEGLKYVILPNSEKEMRLDSDFIKGMPALSKEFWSGGLKAGRYFTEIGYNNQVEKLKEKVMSRVCDIDAYFEKWHGCHRPNLVKWDGELIERR
;
A
#
# COMPACT_ATOMS: atom_id res chain seq x y z
N MET A 1 9.93 -13.47 14.58
CA MET A 1 8.96 -12.56 13.94
C MET A 1 8.86 -11.27 14.76
N ARG A 2 9.40 -10.16 14.29
CA ARG A 2 9.29 -8.86 15.00
C ARG A 2 8.01 -8.16 14.55
N ILE A 3 6.98 -8.24 15.38
CA ILE A 3 5.74 -7.48 15.19
C ILE A 3 6.02 -6.02 15.60
N ASN A 4 5.53 -5.07 14.81
CA ASN A 4 5.61 -3.67 15.18
C ASN A 4 4.84 -3.45 16.48
N LYS A 5 5.50 -2.85 17.49
CA LYS A 5 4.94 -2.60 18.83
C LYS A 5 3.65 -1.78 18.85
N TRP A 6 3.39 -1.00 17.80
CA TRP A 6 2.18 -0.19 17.66
C TRP A 6 0.96 -0.98 17.19
N ILE A 7 1.15 -2.13 16.52
CA ILE A 7 0.03 -2.95 16.03
C ILE A 7 -0.88 -3.42 17.17
N PRO A 8 -0.37 -4.04 18.26
CA PRO A 8 -1.24 -4.47 19.37
C PRO A 8 -1.92 -3.29 20.07
N ILE A 9 -1.27 -2.13 20.17
CA ILE A 9 -1.84 -0.94 20.78
C ILE A 9 -3.04 -0.42 19.95
N VAL A 10 -2.86 -0.26 18.63
CA VAL A 10 -3.95 0.19 17.75
C VAL A 10 -5.07 -0.82 17.71
N LEU A 11 -4.76 -2.12 17.71
CA LEU A 11 -5.76 -3.17 17.77
C LEU A 11 -6.58 -3.10 19.07
N ALA A 12 -5.91 -2.94 20.21
CA ALA A 12 -6.57 -2.80 21.50
C ALA A 12 -7.50 -1.56 21.54
N ILE A 13 -7.05 -0.42 20.99
CA ILE A 13 -7.87 0.79 20.88
C ILE A 13 -9.12 0.52 20.03
N ASN A 14 -8.95 -0.09 18.84
CA ASN A 14 -10.08 -0.37 17.95
C ASN A 14 -11.09 -1.34 18.59
N ILE A 15 -10.60 -2.42 19.24
CA ILE A 15 -11.46 -3.36 19.95
C ILE A 15 -12.17 -2.66 21.09
N GLY A 16 -11.49 -1.88 21.92
CA GLY A 16 -12.07 -1.16 23.03
C GLY A 16 -13.18 -0.20 22.61
N VAL A 17 -12.92 0.61 21.58
CA VAL A 17 -13.93 1.55 21.03
C VAL A 17 -15.12 0.79 20.44
N LEU A 18 -14.89 -0.30 19.72
CA LEU A 18 -15.96 -1.13 19.15
C LEU A 18 -16.83 -1.76 20.26
N CYS A 19 -16.20 -2.38 21.26
CA CYS A 19 -16.91 -2.97 22.39
C CYS A 19 -17.77 -1.93 23.12
N PHE A 20 -17.24 -0.72 23.31
CA PHE A 20 -17.99 0.36 23.93
C PHE A 20 -19.16 0.85 23.06
N ALA A 21 -18.96 0.98 21.74
CA ALA A 21 -20.03 1.33 20.80
C ALA A 21 -21.17 0.29 20.80
N LEU A 22 -20.81 -0.99 20.82
CA LEU A 22 -21.78 -2.09 20.91
C LEU A 22 -22.52 -2.09 22.26
N TYR A 23 -21.80 -1.87 23.35
CA TYR A 23 -22.41 -1.75 24.67
C TYR A 23 -23.46 -0.62 24.71
N VAL A 24 -23.13 0.58 24.23
CA VAL A 24 -24.07 1.71 24.16
C VAL A 24 -25.26 1.38 23.26
N ALA A 25 -25.05 0.71 22.13
CA ALA A 25 -26.13 0.32 21.22
C ALA A 25 -27.08 -0.72 21.86
N THR A 26 -26.54 -1.74 22.52
CA THR A 26 -27.37 -2.76 23.22
C THR A 26 -28.14 -2.16 24.37
N THR A 27 -27.50 -1.31 25.17
CA THR A 27 -28.17 -0.60 26.28
C THR A 27 -29.33 0.27 25.77
N TYR A 28 -29.09 1.02 24.68
CA TYR A 28 -30.14 1.83 24.04
C TYR A 28 -31.32 0.96 23.56
N GLN A 29 -31.05 -0.15 22.87
CA GLN A 29 -32.08 -1.04 22.40
C GLN A 29 -32.92 -1.59 23.57
N GLN A 30 -32.25 -1.99 24.65
CA GLN A 30 -32.92 -2.49 25.85
C GLN A 30 -33.76 -1.41 26.52
N GLN A 31 -33.24 -0.20 26.71
CA GLN A 31 -34.00 0.91 27.28
C GLN A 31 -35.23 1.26 26.43
N ASN A 32 -35.07 1.33 25.09
CA ASN A 32 -36.22 1.55 24.20
C ASN A 32 -37.26 0.46 24.29
N TYR A 33 -36.82 -0.79 24.44
CA TYR A 33 -37.76 -1.90 24.65
C TYR A 33 -38.55 -1.72 25.95
N ILE A 34 -37.89 -1.41 27.08
CA ILE A 34 -38.52 -1.13 28.37
C ILE A 34 -39.51 0.02 28.25
N VAL A 35 -39.09 1.16 27.67
CA VAL A 35 -39.98 2.31 27.47
C VAL A 35 -41.19 2.00 26.61
N SER A 36 -41.09 1.04 25.68
CA SER A 36 -42.22 0.65 24.83
C SER A 36 -43.19 -0.33 25.50
N CYS A 37 -42.73 -1.11 26.49
CA CYS A 37 -43.50 -2.18 27.13
C CYS A 37 -43.95 -1.84 28.54
N GLU A 38 -43.27 -0.97 29.25
CA GLU A 38 -43.51 -0.65 30.67
C GLU A 38 -43.95 0.80 30.85
N GLN A 39 -44.59 1.07 31.96
CA GLN A 39 -44.97 2.41 32.37
C GLN A 39 -43.86 3.05 33.23
N PRO A 40 -43.74 4.37 33.22
CA PRO A 40 -42.80 5.06 34.10
C PRO A 40 -43.06 4.73 35.58
N ILE A 41 -42.00 4.63 36.36
CA ILE A 41 -42.13 4.41 37.82
C ILE A 41 -42.80 5.62 38.46
N THR A 42 -43.77 5.40 39.31
CA THR A 42 -44.54 6.46 40.01
C THR A 42 -44.19 6.60 41.49
N ASN A 43 -43.76 5.49 42.13
CA ASN A 43 -43.48 5.43 43.57
C ASN A 43 -42.00 5.64 43.86
N TYR A 44 -41.47 6.82 43.53
CA TYR A 44 -40.07 7.19 43.82
C TYR A 44 -40.01 8.54 44.56
N SER A 45 -38.90 8.77 45.26
CA SER A 45 -38.62 10.09 45.87
C SER A 45 -37.27 10.60 45.34
N ILE A 46 -37.23 11.88 45.00
CA ILE A 46 -36.00 12.57 44.60
C ILE A 46 -35.26 13.02 45.86
N LEU A 47 -34.07 12.48 46.06
CA LEU A 47 -33.25 12.76 47.22
C LEU A 47 -32.30 13.96 46.96
N GLU A 48 -31.74 14.05 45.79
CA GLU A 48 -30.74 15.06 45.44
C GLU A 48 -30.81 15.34 43.93
N VAL A 49 -30.65 16.61 43.55
CA VAL A 49 -30.58 17.04 42.14
C VAL A 49 -29.29 17.84 41.93
N ASN A 50 -28.39 17.29 41.16
CA ASN A 50 -27.11 17.90 40.82
C ASN A 50 -27.11 18.38 39.36
N CYS A 51 -27.59 19.62 39.14
CA CYS A 51 -27.55 20.25 37.83
C CYS A 51 -26.21 20.96 37.64
N ARG A 52 -25.34 20.43 36.79
CA ARG A 52 -24.02 20.99 36.53
C ARG A 52 -24.01 21.91 35.31
N GLU A 53 -23.46 23.13 35.50
CA GLU A 53 -23.48 24.15 34.45
C GLU A 53 -22.44 23.94 33.33
N HIS A 54 -21.33 23.26 33.59
CA HIS A 54 -20.22 23.09 32.65
C HIS A 54 -19.77 21.65 32.51
N ARG A 55 -19.86 21.11 31.27
CA ARG A 55 -19.21 19.92 30.74
C ARG A 55 -19.39 18.57 31.47
N MET A 56 -20.07 18.53 32.58
CA MET A 56 -20.37 17.28 33.30
C MET A 56 -21.85 16.94 33.20
N HIS A 57 -22.17 15.63 33.18
CA HIS A 57 -23.56 15.16 33.19
C HIS A 57 -24.27 15.61 34.46
N SER A 58 -25.50 16.09 34.29
CA SER A 58 -26.39 16.32 35.43
C SER A 58 -26.89 14.98 35.95
N THR A 59 -26.95 14.82 37.23
CA THR A 59 -27.39 13.57 37.90
C THR A 59 -28.45 13.84 38.93
N VAL A 60 -29.39 12.90 39.03
CA VAL A 60 -30.42 12.92 40.05
C VAL A 60 -30.31 11.66 40.90
N LYS A 61 -30.33 11.81 42.20
CA LYS A 61 -30.39 10.70 43.13
C LYS A 61 -31.85 10.39 43.48
N ILE A 62 -32.29 9.18 43.17
CA ILE A 62 -33.67 8.75 43.32
C ILE A 62 -33.70 7.55 44.28
N ALA A 63 -34.60 7.58 45.28
CA ALA A 63 -34.91 6.40 46.08
C ALA A 63 -36.11 5.68 45.46
N TYR A 64 -35.93 4.41 45.11
CA TYR A 64 -36.96 3.54 44.55
C TYR A 64 -36.79 2.12 45.08
N ALA A 65 -37.91 1.50 45.46
CA ALA A 65 -37.95 0.14 46.02
C ALA A 65 -36.96 -0.12 47.17
N GLY A 66 -36.73 0.89 48.03
CA GLY A 66 -35.82 0.81 49.19
C GLY A 66 -34.31 0.94 48.84
N LYS A 67 -33.97 1.28 47.60
CA LYS A 67 -32.59 1.52 47.15
C LYS A 67 -32.42 2.92 46.58
N ASP A 68 -31.18 3.40 46.60
CA ASP A 68 -30.79 4.70 46.03
C ASP A 68 -30.12 4.49 44.66
N TYR A 69 -30.61 5.18 43.63
CA TYR A 69 -30.09 5.13 42.26
C TYR A 69 -29.59 6.51 41.84
N TYR A 70 -28.42 6.53 41.14
CA TYR A 70 -27.92 7.74 40.50
C TYR A 70 -28.27 7.71 39.03
N VAL A 71 -29.15 8.59 38.59
CA VAL A 71 -29.69 8.62 37.24
C VAL A 71 -29.09 9.83 36.50
N GLY A 72 -28.52 9.59 35.32
CA GLY A 72 -28.14 10.67 34.41
C GLY A 72 -29.38 11.33 33.81
N VAL A 73 -29.42 12.65 33.80
CA VAL A 73 -30.51 13.41 33.17
C VAL A 73 -29.95 14.48 32.24
N SER A 74 -30.76 14.85 31.23
CA SER A 74 -30.41 15.95 30.37
C SER A 74 -30.41 17.28 31.17
N ARG A 75 -29.62 18.25 30.66
CA ARG A 75 -29.49 19.56 31.32
C ARG A 75 -30.84 20.30 31.41
N GLU A 76 -31.67 20.12 30.39
CA GLU A 76 -32.97 20.79 30.31
C GLU A 76 -33.94 20.18 31.33
N LEU A 77 -33.97 18.84 31.39
CA LEU A 77 -34.78 18.09 32.36
C LEU A 77 -34.31 18.31 33.83
N CYS A 78 -33.00 18.45 34.03
CA CYS A 78 -32.49 18.73 35.37
C CYS A 78 -33.07 20.04 35.99
N LYS A 79 -33.32 21.06 35.14
CA LYS A 79 -33.96 22.29 35.55
C LYS A 79 -35.48 22.17 35.83
N ASN A 80 -36.09 21.20 35.15
CA ASN A 80 -37.53 20.92 35.20
C ASN A 80 -37.77 19.44 35.58
N ILE A 81 -37.16 18.99 36.65
CA ILE A 81 -37.10 17.55 37.02
C ILE A 81 -38.46 16.91 37.22
N GLY A 82 -39.49 17.71 37.51
CA GLY A 82 -40.86 17.20 37.62
C GLY A 82 -41.49 16.69 36.29
N GLN A 83 -40.84 16.95 35.16
CA GLN A 83 -41.27 16.46 33.84
C GLN A 83 -40.48 15.23 33.39
N ALA A 84 -39.53 14.77 34.20
CA ALA A 84 -38.71 13.61 33.84
C ALA A 84 -39.51 12.30 34.07
N GLU A 85 -39.46 11.43 33.07
CA GLU A 85 -40.03 10.07 33.16
C GLU A 85 -38.89 9.08 33.43
N PHE A 86 -39.00 8.36 34.54
CA PHE A 86 -38.02 7.37 34.96
C PHE A 86 -38.55 5.97 34.76
N PHE A 87 -37.68 5.06 34.31
CA PHE A 87 -37.97 3.65 34.08
C PHE A 87 -37.00 2.79 34.87
N TYR A 88 -37.44 1.60 35.27
CA TYR A 88 -36.63 0.63 36.01
C TYR A 88 -36.24 -0.54 35.11
N ASP A 89 -34.96 -0.79 34.95
CA ASP A 89 -34.46 -2.00 34.30
C ASP A 89 -34.24 -3.08 35.35
N MET A 90 -35.15 -4.04 35.40
CA MET A 90 -35.10 -5.16 36.36
C MET A 90 -33.92 -6.07 36.10
N GLN A 91 -33.45 -6.20 34.85
CA GLN A 91 -32.35 -7.08 34.49
C GLN A 91 -31.00 -6.59 35.02
N HIS A 92 -30.80 -5.28 35.00
CA HIS A 92 -29.53 -4.66 35.44
C HIS A 92 -29.63 -3.94 36.78
N ASP A 93 -30.80 -4.00 37.44
CA ASP A 93 -31.09 -3.27 38.68
C ASP A 93 -30.67 -1.78 38.56
N THR A 94 -31.16 -1.10 37.53
CA THR A 94 -30.84 0.30 37.27
C THR A 94 -32.10 1.12 36.96
N VAL A 95 -32.09 2.39 37.38
CA VAL A 95 -33.11 3.37 36.99
C VAL A 95 -32.53 4.28 35.94
N PHE A 96 -33.25 4.56 34.88
CA PHE A 96 -32.82 5.44 33.81
C PHE A 96 -33.91 6.44 33.41
N GLU A 97 -33.52 7.55 32.84
CA GLU A 97 -34.40 8.57 32.27
C GLU A 97 -34.62 8.26 30.77
N LYS A 98 -35.87 8.41 30.30
CA LYS A 98 -36.36 8.05 28.98
C LYS A 98 -35.47 8.52 27.82
N ASP A 99 -35.06 9.79 27.84
CA ASP A 99 -34.40 10.45 26.73
C ASP A 99 -32.86 10.65 26.93
N TYR A 100 -32.32 10.13 28.05
CA TYR A 100 -30.92 10.30 28.39
C TYR A 100 -30.00 9.64 27.35
N LEU A 101 -30.31 8.42 26.95
CA LEU A 101 -29.58 7.73 25.91
C LEU A 101 -30.33 7.87 24.56
N CYS A 102 -29.81 8.55 23.61
CA CYS A 102 -30.44 8.79 22.31
C CYS A 102 -29.60 8.26 21.15
N MET A 103 -30.22 8.07 20.00
CA MET A 103 -29.57 7.61 18.77
C MET A 103 -28.29 8.38 18.42
N ARG A 104 -28.18 9.67 18.79
CA ARG A 104 -26.99 10.50 18.55
C ARG A 104 -25.74 9.94 19.26
N HIS A 105 -25.89 9.36 20.45
CA HIS A 105 -24.78 8.75 21.18
C HIS A 105 -24.27 7.51 20.44
N ILE A 106 -25.15 6.68 19.91
CA ILE A 106 -24.77 5.51 19.13
C ILE A 106 -23.99 5.93 17.89
N VAL A 107 -24.54 6.85 17.11
CA VAL A 107 -23.89 7.37 15.91
C VAL A 107 -22.52 7.95 16.26
N PHE A 108 -22.42 8.71 17.33
CA PHE A 108 -21.14 9.29 17.77
C PHE A 108 -20.08 8.22 18.03
N PHE A 109 -20.39 7.14 18.76
CA PHE A 109 -19.44 6.08 19.07
C PHE A 109 -19.07 5.24 17.84
N PHE A 110 -20.00 5.00 16.91
CA PHE A 110 -19.66 4.35 15.65
C PHE A 110 -18.78 5.23 14.73
N VAL A 111 -19.03 6.53 14.70
CA VAL A 111 -18.15 7.50 14.02
C VAL A 111 -16.77 7.51 14.66
N LEU A 112 -16.68 7.52 15.99
CA LEU A 112 -15.41 7.44 16.72
C LEU A 112 -14.66 6.14 16.40
N PHE A 113 -15.36 5.02 16.30
CA PHE A 113 -14.79 3.75 15.86
C PHE A 113 -14.25 3.85 14.41
N ALA A 114 -15.02 4.41 13.48
CA ALA A 114 -14.57 4.62 12.11
C ALA A 114 -13.32 5.52 12.06
N PHE A 115 -13.25 6.57 12.85
CA PHE A 115 -12.05 7.40 12.99
C PHE A 115 -10.86 6.62 13.58
N SER A 116 -11.09 5.73 14.55
CA SER A 116 -10.03 4.92 15.13
C SER A 116 -9.36 3.99 14.10
N LEU A 117 -10.10 3.58 13.06
CA LEU A 117 -9.53 2.79 11.95
C LEU A 117 -8.51 3.60 11.13
N LEU A 118 -8.54 4.93 11.16
CA LEU A 118 -7.53 5.76 10.49
C LEU A 118 -6.15 5.63 11.14
N LEU A 119 -6.06 5.20 12.39
CA LEU A 119 -4.78 4.92 13.06
C LEU A 119 -3.94 3.89 12.30
N TRP A 120 -4.57 2.98 11.56
CA TRP A 120 -3.88 2.02 10.70
C TRP A 120 -3.15 2.68 9.51
N LYS A 121 -3.47 3.93 9.17
CA LYS A 121 -2.76 4.71 8.14
C LYS A 121 -1.52 5.43 8.68
N CYS A 122 -1.34 5.49 10.00
CA CYS A 122 -0.17 6.15 10.60
C CYS A 122 1.13 5.46 10.16
N PRO A 123 2.17 6.24 9.76
CA PRO A 123 3.45 5.69 9.32
C PRO A 123 4.11 4.79 10.36
N GLU A 124 3.98 5.11 11.63
CA GLU A 124 4.54 4.36 12.77
C GLU A 124 3.92 2.96 12.89
N VAL A 125 2.63 2.82 12.64
CA VAL A 125 1.91 1.53 12.67
C VAL A 125 2.32 0.66 11.49
N ARG A 126 2.56 1.27 10.32
CA ARG A 126 2.93 0.58 9.08
C ARG A 126 4.43 0.27 8.96
N LYS A 127 5.21 0.63 9.93
CA LYS A 127 6.67 0.55 9.85
C LYS A 127 7.17 -0.86 10.11
N TYR A 128 7.26 -1.70 9.06
CA TYR A 128 8.20 -2.82 9.07
C TYR A 128 9.60 -2.29 8.76
N GLN A 129 10.62 -2.81 9.46
CA GLN A 129 11.99 -2.27 9.48
C GLN A 129 12.83 -2.57 8.23
N ALA A 130 12.22 -2.82 7.08
CA ALA A 130 12.99 -2.91 5.84
C ALA A 130 13.54 -1.52 5.48
N THR A 131 14.84 -1.36 5.58
CA THR A 131 15.51 -0.12 5.20
C THR A 131 15.56 0.05 3.68
N ARG A 132 15.85 1.27 3.20
CA ARG A 132 16.08 1.49 1.76
C ARG A 132 17.22 0.63 1.22
N LYS A 133 18.25 0.38 2.03
CA LYS A 133 19.39 -0.48 1.68
C LYS A 133 18.97 -1.94 1.52
N ASP A 134 18.15 -2.46 2.45
CA ASP A 134 17.64 -3.83 2.38
C ASP A 134 16.79 -4.05 1.12
N ILE A 135 15.90 -3.11 0.83
CA ILE A 135 15.06 -3.16 -0.37
C ILE A 135 15.88 -3.10 -1.66
N LEU A 136 16.90 -2.25 -1.69
CA LEU A 136 17.81 -2.17 -2.83
C LEU A 136 18.57 -3.50 -3.02
N LYS A 137 19.08 -4.07 -1.92
CA LYS A 137 19.76 -5.37 -1.92
C LYS A 137 18.84 -6.49 -2.42
N VAL A 138 17.63 -6.59 -1.89
CA VAL A 138 16.67 -7.62 -2.29
C VAL A 138 16.33 -7.52 -3.78
N ARG A 139 16.08 -6.32 -4.30
CA ARG A 139 15.83 -6.13 -5.73
C ARG A 139 17.02 -6.53 -6.60
N LYS A 140 18.24 -6.18 -6.17
CA LYS A 140 19.46 -6.64 -6.83
C LYS A 140 19.56 -8.16 -6.83
N ASP A 141 19.28 -8.79 -5.68
CA ASP A 141 19.38 -10.24 -5.53
C ASP A 141 18.34 -10.96 -6.39
N ILE A 142 17.10 -10.46 -6.51
CA ILE A 142 16.07 -10.98 -7.43
C ILE A 142 16.61 -10.94 -8.87
N PHE A 143 17.19 -9.84 -9.30
CA PHE A 143 17.74 -9.77 -10.65
C PHE A 143 18.90 -10.77 -10.85
N LEU A 144 19.91 -10.72 -9.99
CA LEU A 144 21.12 -11.50 -10.18
C LEU A 144 20.91 -13.01 -10.01
N LYS A 145 20.04 -13.42 -9.10
CA LYS A 145 19.85 -14.86 -8.79
C LYS A 145 18.75 -15.51 -9.63
N ASP A 146 17.69 -14.74 -9.95
CA ASP A 146 16.51 -15.31 -10.57
C ASP A 146 16.37 -14.90 -12.05
N ALA A 147 16.56 -13.64 -12.40
CA ALA A 147 16.33 -13.13 -13.75
C ALA A 147 17.55 -13.24 -14.69
N LEU A 148 18.76 -12.96 -14.18
CA LEU A 148 19.97 -12.99 -14.97
C LEU A 148 20.29 -14.38 -15.58
N PRO A 149 20.11 -15.51 -14.87
CA PRO A 149 20.29 -16.83 -15.46
C PRO A 149 19.39 -17.06 -16.69
N ILE A 150 18.11 -16.67 -16.60
CA ILE A 150 17.14 -16.80 -17.70
C ILE A 150 17.58 -15.96 -18.92
N LEU A 151 18.05 -14.73 -18.69
CA LEU A 151 18.57 -13.90 -19.78
C LEU A 151 19.80 -14.55 -20.45
N LYS A 152 20.69 -15.14 -19.65
CA LYS A 152 21.87 -15.86 -20.19
C LYS A 152 21.47 -17.08 -21.01
N GLU A 153 20.50 -17.87 -20.56
CA GLU A 153 19.95 -19.01 -21.33
C GLU A 153 19.36 -18.56 -22.67
N LYS A 154 18.79 -17.35 -22.73
CA LYS A 154 18.27 -16.74 -23.97
C LYS A 154 19.36 -16.06 -24.83
N GLY A 155 20.64 -16.28 -24.51
CA GLY A 155 21.78 -15.80 -25.27
C GLY A 155 22.18 -14.35 -25.00
N PHE A 156 21.62 -13.70 -23.97
CA PHE A 156 22.09 -12.39 -23.57
C PHE A 156 23.40 -12.50 -22.77
N VAL A 157 24.36 -11.70 -23.13
CA VAL A 157 25.63 -11.55 -22.42
C VAL A 157 25.80 -10.11 -21.93
N GLU A 158 26.69 -9.91 -20.97
CA GLU A 158 27.12 -8.58 -20.59
C GLU A 158 27.60 -7.81 -21.82
N LYS A 159 27.17 -6.58 -21.97
CA LYS A 159 27.51 -5.72 -23.10
C LYS A 159 29.04 -5.53 -23.17
N PRO A 160 29.70 -5.92 -24.27
CA PRO A 160 31.16 -6.01 -24.35
C PRO A 160 31.87 -4.67 -24.52
N PHE A 161 31.25 -3.56 -24.20
CA PHE A 161 31.77 -2.22 -24.45
C PHE A 161 32.29 -1.56 -23.18
N LYS A 162 33.33 -0.70 -23.31
CA LYS A 162 33.87 0.07 -22.18
C LYS A 162 32.84 0.97 -21.49
N THR A 163 31.80 1.40 -22.20
CA THR A 163 30.70 2.20 -21.68
C THR A 163 29.57 1.37 -21.05
N SER A 164 29.78 0.07 -20.95
CA SER A 164 28.82 -0.83 -20.35
C SER A 164 28.71 -0.60 -18.84
N ASN A 165 27.49 -0.53 -18.36
CA ASN A 165 27.21 -0.54 -16.94
C ASN A 165 26.80 -1.96 -16.53
N PHE A 166 27.60 -2.61 -15.68
CA PHE A 166 27.23 -3.90 -15.10
C PHE A 166 27.51 -3.90 -13.60
N GLY A 167 26.71 -3.14 -12.85
CA GLY A 167 26.90 -2.97 -11.42
C GLY A 167 26.41 -1.63 -10.87
N TRP A 168 27.07 -1.16 -9.86
CA TRP A 168 26.72 0.10 -9.18
C TRP A 168 27.25 1.32 -9.96
N ASN A 169 26.37 2.32 -10.19
CA ASN A 169 26.70 3.54 -10.95
C ASN A 169 26.66 4.85 -10.11
N GLY A 170 26.66 4.75 -8.78
CA GLY A 170 26.53 5.90 -7.87
C GLY A 170 25.09 6.14 -7.37
N PHE A 171 24.06 5.83 -8.15
CA PHE A 171 22.66 6.06 -7.80
C PHE A 171 21.84 4.77 -7.68
N GLY A 172 22.35 3.66 -8.19
CA GLY A 172 21.69 2.38 -8.23
C GLY A 172 22.53 1.33 -8.97
N TYR A 173 21.87 0.23 -9.29
CA TYR A 173 22.47 -0.80 -10.13
C TYR A 173 21.91 -0.70 -11.55
N ILE A 174 22.82 -0.78 -12.52
CA ILE A 174 22.48 -0.91 -13.94
C ILE A 174 23.18 -2.15 -14.47
N TYR A 175 22.42 -2.97 -15.19
CA TYR A 175 22.92 -4.18 -15.84
C TYR A 175 22.52 -4.12 -17.31
N ASP A 176 23.51 -3.77 -18.15
CA ASP A 176 23.35 -3.68 -19.60
C ASP A 176 23.79 -5.00 -20.23
N MET A 177 22.88 -5.62 -20.96
CA MET A 177 23.09 -6.88 -21.64
C MET A 177 22.71 -6.76 -23.12
N CYS A 178 23.32 -7.58 -23.95
CA CYS A 178 22.99 -7.66 -25.37
C CYS A 178 23.11 -9.08 -25.91
N ARG A 179 22.41 -9.33 -27.03
CA ARG A 179 22.58 -10.53 -27.84
C ARG A 179 22.60 -10.14 -29.32
N LEU A 180 23.37 -10.88 -30.11
CA LEU A 180 23.38 -10.76 -31.54
C LEU A 180 22.44 -11.83 -32.15
N ARG A 181 21.46 -11.38 -32.93
CA ARG A 181 20.51 -12.26 -33.59
C ARG A 181 20.73 -12.22 -35.09
N GLN A 182 20.93 -13.42 -35.68
CA GLN A 182 21.18 -13.60 -37.11
C GLN A 182 22.37 -12.76 -37.68
N GLY A 183 23.36 -12.44 -36.86
CA GLY A 183 24.49 -11.60 -37.25
C GLY A 183 24.14 -10.14 -37.60
N LYS A 184 22.86 -9.78 -37.56
CA LYS A 184 22.34 -8.52 -38.09
C LYS A 184 21.68 -7.65 -37.03
N PHE A 185 20.93 -8.26 -36.12
CA PHE A 185 20.19 -7.51 -35.10
C PHE A 185 20.89 -7.60 -33.74
N LEU A 186 21.09 -6.45 -33.13
CA LEU A 186 21.67 -6.34 -31.80
C LEU A 186 20.55 -5.95 -30.81
N ASP A 187 20.06 -6.95 -30.10
CA ASP A 187 19.03 -6.77 -29.08
C ASP A 187 19.68 -6.34 -27.77
N PHE A 188 19.19 -5.26 -27.14
CA PHE A 188 19.65 -4.73 -25.86
C PHE A 188 18.62 -4.87 -24.77
N VAL A 189 19.09 -5.27 -23.58
CA VAL A 189 18.33 -5.25 -22.33
C VAL A 189 19.09 -4.40 -21.32
N SER A 190 18.44 -3.39 -20.75
CA SER A 190 18.98 -2.58 -19.66
C SER A 190 18.10 -2.72 -18.43
N VAL A 191 18.66 -3.30 -17.36
CA VAL A 191 17.95 -3.46 -16.09
C VAL A 191 18.41 -2.39 -15.12
N ARG A 192 17.48 -1.58 -14.62
CA ARG A 192 17.77 -0.43 -13.74
C ARG A 192 17.09 -0.60 -12.39
N ILE A 193 17.86 -0.55 -11.30
CA ILE A 193 17.44 -0.72 -9.91
C ILE A 193 17.93 0.49 -9.12
N THR A 194 17.17 1.58 -9.14
CA THR A 194 17.55 2.85 -8.52
C THR A 194 17.20 2.89 -7.03
N GLN A 195 17.98 3.56 -6.21
CA GLN A 195 17.83 3.59 -4.76
C GLN A 195 16.47 4.17 -4.29
N GLY A 196 15.93 5.17 -4.99
CA GLY A 196 14.64 5.81 -4.68
C GLY A 196 13.43 5.11 -5.28
N ASP A 197 13.64 4.15 -6.16
CA ASP A 197 12.59 3.46 -6.89
C ASP A 197 12.02 2.28 -6.12
N ARG A 198 10.86 1.79 -6.55
CA ARG A 198 10.17 0.63 -5.95
C ARG A 198 10.32 -0.63 -6.77
N TYR A 199 10.63 -0.47 -8.06
CA TYR A 199 10.59 -1.49 -9.09
C TYR A 199 11.96 -1.90 -9.56
N ILE A 200 12.01 -3.04 -10.25
CA ILE A 200 13.10 -3.40 -11.15
C ILE A 200 12.62 -3.01 -12.54
N LYS A 201 13.25 -2.00 -13.14
CA LYS A 201 12.88 -1.51 -14.47
C LYS A 201 13.70 -2.27 -15.51
N ILE A 202 13.03 -2.87 -16.48
CA ILE A 202 13.66 -3.61 -17.57
C ILE A 202 13.30 -2.89 -18.87
N PHE A 203 14.29 -2.43 -19.58
CA PHE A 203 14.15 -1.74 -20.86
C PHE A 203 14.73 -2.59 -21.96
N ILE A 204 14.09 -2.60 -23.11
CA ILE A 204 14.57 -3.25 -24.33
C ILE A 204 14.69 -2.25 -25.46
N ASN A 205 15.62 -2.53 -26.34
CA ASN A 205 15.85 -1.80 -27.56
C ASN A 205 16.55 -2.70 -28.59
N ALA A 206 16.47 -2.39 -29.88
CA ALA A 206 17.16 -3.14 -30.91
C ALA A 206 17.75 -2.24 -31.98
N PHE A 207 18.88 -2.68 -32.56
CA PHE A 207 19.57 -2.03 -33.67
C PHE A 207 19.80 -3.04 -34.79
N GLU A 208 19.84 -2.55 -36.01
CA GLU A 208 20.34 -3.29 -37.17
C GLU A 208 21.79 -2.88 -37.41
N VAL A 209 22.69 -3.85 -37.46
CA VAL A 209 24.16 -3.60 -37.60
C VAL A 209 24.62 -3.93 -39.00
N THR A 210 25.45 -3.06 -39.58
CA THR A 210 26.10 -3.28 -40.88
C THR A 210 27.59 -2.91 -40.81
N PRO A 211 28.48 -3.72 -41.40
CA PRO A 211 28.26 -5.05 -41.98
C PRO A 211 27.80 -6.07 -40.93
N GLN A 212 27.28 -7.23 -41.37
CA GLN A 212 26.87 -8.32 -40.46
C GLN A 212 28.06 -8.79 -39.63
N LEU A 213 27.79 -9.09 -38.36
CA LEU A 213 28.78 -9.55 -37.41
C LEU A 213 28.76 -11.07 -37.27
N GLY A 214 29.93 -11.70 -37.25
CA GLY A 214 30.08 -13.11 -36.98
C GLY A 214 29.82 -13.46 -35.50
N SER A 215 30.20 -12.57 -34.59
CA SER A 215 30.01 -12.77 -33.15
C SER A 215 30.05 -11.44 -32.39
N LEU A 216 29.55 -11.42 -31.15
CA LEU A 216 29.66 -10.26 -30.25
C LEU A 216 31.11 -9.96 -29.82
N SER A 217 31.99 -10.97 -29.86
CA SER A 217 33.39 -10.80 -29.46
C SER A 217 34.15 -9.83 -30.36
N SER A 218 33.74 -9.67 -31.63
CA SER A 218 34.31 -8.68 -32.54
C SER A 218 34.05 -7.22 -32.13
N LEU A 219 33.15 -6.99 -31.19
CA LEU A 219 32.83 -5.66 -30.67
C LEU A 219 33.62 -5.26 -29.43
N LYS A 220 34.42 -6.16 -28.84
CA LYS A 220 35.14 -5.92 -27.56
C LYS A 220 36.16 -4.76 -27.62
N GLU A 221 36.73 -4.52 -28.74
CA GLU A 221 37.81 -3.53 -28.89
C GLU A 221 37.32 -2.14 -29.30
N THR A 222 36.04 -2.00 -29.57
CA THR A 222 35.52 -0.73 -30.05
C THR A 222 35.32 0.26 -28.91
N GLU A 223 36.09 1.34 -28.96
CA GLU A 223 35.85 2.50 -28.10
C GLU A 223 34.51 3.15 -28.45
N GLY A 224 33.72 3.34 -27.43
CA GLY A 224 32.61 4.29 -27.50
C GLY A 224 31.45 3.88 -28.35
N LEU A 225 31.08 2.60 -28.32
CA LEU A 225 29.78 2.24 -28.85
C LEU A 225 28.70 3.10 -28.20
N LYS A 226 28.35 4.12 -28.95
CA LYS A 226 27.25 5.04 -28.64
C LYS A 226 25.88 4.36 -28.74
N TYR A 227 25.82 3.02 -28.60
CA TYR A 227 24.60 2.26 -28.45
C TYR A 227 23.90 2.54 -27.12
N VAL A 228 24.48 3.45 -26.37
CA VAL A 228 23.79 3.97 -25.23
C VAL A 228 22.49 4.57 -25.73
N ILE A 229 21.42 4.10 -25.23
CA ILE A 229 20.11 4.71 -25.00
C ILE A 229 19.78 5.96 -25.85
N LEU A 230 20.74 6.87 -26.09
CA LEU A 230 20.53 8.17 -26.70
C LEU A 230 20.12 8.17 -28.20
N PRO A 231 20.63 7.33 -29.10
CA PRO A 231 20.13 7.35 -30.48
C PRO A 231 18.74 6.80 -30.65
N ASN A 232 18.27 5.99 -29.68
CA ASN A 232 16.97 5.32 -29.71
C ASN A 232 16.13 5.49 -28.45
N SER A 233 16.36 6.52 -27.66
CA SER A 233 15.58 6.75 -26.44
C SER A 233 14.06 6.81 -26.71
N GLU A 234 13.65 7.28 -27.86
CA GLU A 234 12.25 7.31 -28.31
C GLU A 234 11.67 5.91 -28.61
N LYS A 235 12.52 4.92 -28.86
CA LYS A 235 12.15 3.54 -29.18
C LYS A 235 12.41 2.57 -28.03
N GLU A 236 12.94 3.06 -26.92
CA GLU A 236 13.15 2.25 -25.73
C GLU A 236 11.81 1.81 -25.17
N MET A 237 11.56 0.50 -25.12
CA MET A 237 10.34 -0.05 -24.55
C MET A 237 10.61 -0.60 -23.15
N ARG A 238 9.79 -0.21 -22.21
CA ARG A 238 9.84 -0.72 -20.84
C ARG A 238 8.91 -1.92 -20.69
N LEU A 239 9.43 -3.07 -20.20
CA LEU A 239 8.68 -4.34 -20.16
C LEU A 239 7.57 -4.36 -19.12
N ASP A 240 7.72 -3.58 -18.07
CA ASP A 240 6.73 -3.52 -16.99
C ASP A 240 5.68 -2.42 -17.22
N SER A 241 5.70 -1.74 -18.38
CA SER A 241 4.66 -0.82 -18.78
C SER A 241 3.67 -1.50 -19.74
N ASP A 242 2.42 -1.60 -19.31
CA ASP A 242 1.32 -1.82 -20.21
C ASP A 242 1.18 -0.54 -21.06
N PHE A 243 2.02 -0.43 -22.07
CA PHE A 243 2.06 0.75 -22.94
C PHE A 243 0.76 0.84 -23.72
N ILE A 244 -0.21 1.53 -23.15
CA ILE A 244 -1.40 1.98 -23.87
C ILE A 244 -1.07 3.40 -24.35
N LYS A 245 -0.90 3.55 -25.66
CA LYS A 245 -0.67 4.83 -26.31
C LYS A 245 -1.73 5.83 -25.84
N GLY A 246 -1.30 6.90 -25.16
CA GLY A 246 -2.19 7.96 -24.68
C GLY A 246 -2.61 7.87 -23.20
N MET A 247 -2.14 6.91 -22.42
CA MET A 247 -2.37 6.93 -20.96
C MET A 247 -1.48 7.96 -20.28
N PRO A 248 -2.05 8.77 -19.34
CA PRO A 248 -1.26 9.71 -18.55
C PRO A 248 -0.27 8.97 -17.65
N ALA A 249 0.76 9.69 -17.18
CA ALA A 249 1.83 9.19 -16.30
C ALA A 249 1.35 8.49 -15.00
N LEU A 250 0.07 8.50 -14.71
CA LEU A 250 -0.65 7.83 -13.62
C LEU A 250 -1.19 6.44 -14.03
N SER A 251 -0.56 5.75 -14.97
CA SER A 251 -0.94 4.38 -15.34
C SER A 251 -0.97 3.44 -14.13
N LYS A 252 -1.74 2.35 -14.22
CA LYS A 252 -1.92 1.31 -13.19
C LYS A 252 -0.61 0.83 -12.54
N GLU A 253 0.50 0.97 -13.21
CA GLU A 253 1.84 0.58 -12.74
C GLU A 253 2.36 1.40 -11.58
N PHE A 254 2.04 2.68 -11.49
CA PHE A 254 2.33 3.49 -10.31
C PHE A 254 1.67 2.93 -9.06
N TRP A 255 0.61 2.15 -9.19
CA TRP A 255 -0.20 1.62 -8.09
C TRP A 255 0.05 0.14 -7.80
N SER A 256 0.52 -0.65 -8.77
CA SER A 256 0.76 -2.08 -8.60
C SER A 256 2.15 -2.37 -8.04
N GLY A 257 2.19 -2.67 -6.78
CA GLY A 257 3.12 -3.55 -6.07
C GLY A 257 4.61 -3.44 -6.32
N GLY A 258 5.28 -2.36 -5.92
CA GLY A 258 6.73 -2.37 -5.74
C GLY A 258 7.11 -2.39 -4.26
N LEU A 259 8.37 -2.71 -3.94
CA LEU A 259 8.88 -2.70 -2.58
C LEU A 259 9.08 -1.26 -2.07
N LYS A 260 8.45 -0.92 -0.95
CA LYS A 260 8.58 0.40 -0.31
C LYS A 260 9.14 0.26 1.10
N ALA A 261 10.16 1.06 1.44
CA ALA A 261 10.67 1.11 2.79
C ALA A 261 9.57 1.56 3.77
N GLY A 262 9.51 0.87 4.93
CA GLY A 262 8.67 1.28 6.06
C GLY A 262 7.15 1.20 5.86
N ARG A 263 6.63 0.42 4.90
CA ARG A 263 5.19 0.36 4.60
C ARG A 263 4.52 -0.98 4.86
N TYR A 264 5.19 -1.90 5.51
CA TYR A 264 4.66 -3.23 5.79
C TYR A 264 4.29 -3.35 7.27
N PHE A 265 3.17 -4.03 7.54
CA PHE A 265 2.73 -4.30 8.92
C PHE A 265 3.52 -5.46 9.53
N THR A 266 3.84 -6.46 8.71
CA THR A 266 4.52 -7.68 9.14
C THR A 266 5.62 -8.08 8.16
N GLU A 267 6.55 -8.90 8.62
CA GLU A 267 7.58 -9.53 7.81
C GLU A 267 6.98 -10.43 6.72
N ILE A 268 5.92 -11.16 7.06
CA ILE A 268 5.18 -11.99 6.11
C ILE A 268 4.63 -11.14 4.96
N GLY A 269 4.00 -10.00 5.28
CA GLY A 269 3.50 -9.07 4.26
C GLY A 269 4.61 -8.48 3.38
N TYR A 270 5.80 -8.24 3.95
CA TYR A 270 6.98 -7.84 3.19
C TYR A 270 7.44 -8.96 2.25
N ASN A 271 7.63 -10.17 2.77
CA ASN A 271 8.11 -11.32 2.00
C ASN A 271 7.14 -11.67 0.86
N ASN A 272 5.83 -11.63 1.10
CA ASN A 272 4.83 -11.82 0.05
C ASN A 272 4.94 -10.78 -1.08
N GLN A 273 5.32 -9.54 -0.78
CA GLN A 273 5.56 -8.54 -1.83
C GLN A 273 6.88 -8.76 -2.56
N VAL A 274 7.90 -9.30 -1.88
CA VAL A 274 9.16 -9.72 -2.51
C VAL A 274 8.89 -10.83 -3.52
N GLU A 275 8.15 -11.87 -3.14
CA GLU A 275 7.81 -12.97 -4.04
C GLU A 275 6.98 -12.48 -5.25
N LYS A 276 5.97 -11.65 -5.05
CA LYS A 276 5.21 -11.04 -6.15
C LYS A 276 6.08 -10.23 -7.12
N LEU A 277 7.07 -9.48 -6.59
CA LEU A 277 8.00 -8.76 -7.46
C LEU A 277 8.89 -9.73 -8.24
N LYS A 278 9.38 -10.79 -7.58
CA LYS A 278 10.19 -11.85 -8.19
C LYS A 278 9.43 -12.53 -9.33
N GLU A 279 8.22 -13.03 -9.06
CA GLU A 279 7.35 -13.67 -10.06
C GLU A 279 7.12 -12.74 -11.26
N LYS A 280 6.83 -11.46 -11.02
CA LYS A 280 6.63 -10.48 -12.09
C LYS A 280 7.89 -10.31 -12.95
N VAL A 281 9.06 -10.17 -12.34
CA VAL A 281 10.33 -10.00 -13.05
C VAL A 281 10.65 -11.24 -13.86
N MET A 282 10.51 -12.44 -13.27
CA MET A 282 10.75 -13.70 -13.94
C MET A 282 9.82 -13.89 -15.15
N SER A 283 8.52 -13.67 -15.00
CA SER A 283 7.58 -13.74 -16.11
C SER A 283 8.00 -12.82 -17.27
N ARG A 284 8.36 -11.56 -16.97
CA ARG A 284 8.78 -10.60 -18.00
C ARG A 284 10.05 -11.04 -18.73
N VAL A 285 11.00 -11.61 -17.99
CA VAL A 285 12.26 -12.09 -18.58
C VAL A 285 12.07 -13.40 -19.34
N CYS A 286 11.19 -14.30 -18.89
CA CYS A 286 10.83 -15.49 -19.63
C CYS A 286 10.22 -15.16 -21.00
N ASP A 287 9.38 -14.12 -21.05
CA ASP A 287 8.67 -13.69 -22.26
C ASP A 287 9.46 -12.67 -23.10
N ILE A 288 10.76 -12.47 -22.83
CA ILE A 288 11.55 -11.37 -23.42
C ILE A 288 11.54 -11.42 -24.95
N ASP A 289 11.51 -12.61 -25.56
CA ASP A 289 11.48 -12.75 -27.02
C ASP A 289 10.17 -12.21 -27.61
N ALA A 290 9.03 -12.50 -26.98
CA ALA A 290 7.74 -11.94 -27.37
C ALA A 290 7.70 -10.41 -27.25
N TYR A 291 8.42 -9.86 -26.25
CA TYR A 291 8.57 -8.39 -26.15
C TYR A 291 9.43 -7.82 -27.28
N PHE A 292 10.47 -8.49 -27.71
CA PHE A 292 11.24 -8.06 -28.89
C PHE A 292 10.42 -8.18 -30.18
N GLU A 293 9.59 -9.20 -30.35
CA GLU A 293 8.66 -9.28 -31.48
C GLU A 293 7.67 -8.12 -31.46
N LYS A 294 7.08 -7.81 -30.30
CA LYS A 294 6.20 -6.66 -30.13
C LYS A 294 6.93 -5.34 -30.44
N TRP A 295 8.19 -5.21 -29.98
CA TRP A 295 9.01 -4.06 -30.24
C TRP A 295 9.22 -3.85 -31.75
N HIS A 296 9.57 -4.90 -32.48
CA HIS A 296 9.73 -4.88 -33.94
C HIS A 296 8.41 -4.62 -34.69
N GLY A 297 7.28 -4.99 -34.13
CA GLY A 297 5.96 -4.65 -34.66
C GLY A 297 5.62 -3.16 -34.53
N CYS A 298 6.19 -2.48 -33.51
CA CYS A 298 5.95 -1.05 -33.26
C CYS A 298 7.05 -0.15 -33.80
N HIS A 299 8.27 -0.65 -33.94
CA HIS A 299 9.45 0.12 -34.26
C HIS A 299 10.32 -0.56 -35.31
N ARG A 300 10.92 0.22 -36.18
CA ARG A 300 12.00 -0.25 -37.06
C ARG A 300 13.35 0.05 -36.37
N PRO A 301 14.29 -0.93 -36.29
CA PRO A 301 15.59 -0.70 -35.70
C PRO A 301 16.37 0.34 -36.54
N ASN A 302 17.05 1.25 -35.86
CA ASN A 302 17.95 2.15 -36.54
C ASN A 302 19.15 1.35 -37.10
N LEU A 303 19.61 1.73 -38.29
CA LEU A 303 20.79 1.15 -38.91
C LEU A 303 22.02 1.83 -38.35
N VAL A 304 22.96 1.03 -37.85
CA VAL A 304 24.19 1.51 -37.21
C VAL A 304 25.38 0.72 -37.70
N LYS A 305 26.56 1.37 -37.72
CA LYS A 305 27.81 0.65 -37.87
C LYS A 305 28.14 -0.13 -36.59
N TRP A 306 29.07 -1.07 -36.71
CA TRP A 306 29.55 -1.87 -35.59
C TRP A 306 30.21 -1.01 -34.47
N ASP A 307 30.71 0.18 -34.76
CA ASP A 307 31.22 1.15 -33.78
C ASP A 307 30.13 2.02 -33.15
N GLY A 308 28.85 1.84 -33.54
CA GLY A 308 27.71 2.59 -33.06
C GLY A 308 27.44 3.90 -33.78
N GLU A 309 28.13 4.18 -34.86
CA GLU A 309 27.79 5.32 -35.71
C GLU A 309 26.42 5.10 -36.37
N LEU A 310 25.52 6.07 -36.20
CA LEU A 310 24.22 6.04 -36.82
C LEU A 310 24.34 6.26 -38.34
N ILE A 311 23.90 5.27 -39.12
CA ILE A 311 23.83 5.38 -40.58
C ILE A 311 22.49 5.91 -41.02
N GLU A 312 21.41 5.33 -40.45
CA GLU A 312 20.05 5.67 -40.85
C GLU A 312 19.11 5.61 -39.62
N ARG A 313 18.35 6.66 -39.43
CA ARG A 313 17.25 6.69 -38.45
C ARG A 313 15.97 6.23 -39.14
N ARG A 314 15.40 5.11 -38.70
CA ARG A 314 14.22 4.49 -39.30
C ARG A 314 12.98 4.58 -38.43
#